data_c2b2aceccff68596818660c58c2c59c5
#
_entry.id   c2b2aceccff68596818660c58c2c59c5
#
_cell.length_a   1.000
_cell.length_b   1.000
_cell.length_c   1.000
_cell.angle_alpha   90.00
_cell.angle_beta   90.00
_cell.angle_gamma   90.00
#
_symmetry.space_group_name_H-M   'P 1'
#
loop_
_entity.id
_entity.type
_entity.pdbx_description
1 polymer ?
#
loop_
_entity_poly.entity_id
_entity_poly.type
_entity_poly.pdbx_seq_one_letter_code
_entity_poly.pdbx_strand_id
1 'polypeptide(L)'
;MTRHLALLFIKIGLTIPVTYALAYPFINPSAVGGVFKEVEALGFFASAVLIAVFLVIIFMYCRDLHRSLSLVRPSARTASPRSVWLMFLIPYNFVEDFFIIYNVASSLRREAQHNTALNSFKSFGTVSGLGWCAAQIVSLLPHEIGAVAGVLALPLWAIHWRFIRRVNAVLAEAA
;
A
#
# COMPACT_ATOMS: atom_id res chain seq x y z
N MET A 1 2.73 -23.62 15.40
CA MET A 1 1.41 -22.91 15.36
C MET A 1 1.54 -21.42 15.69
N THR A 2 2.57 -21.00 16.33
CA THR A 2 2.56 -19.80 17.16
C THR A 2 2.86 -18.49 16.44
N ARG A 3 3.85 -18.43 15.53
CA ARG A 3 4.31 -17.15 14.95
C ARG A 3 3.33 -16.54 13.93
N HIS A 4 2.73 -17.35 13.09
CA HIS A 4 1.75 -16.87 12.09
C HIS A 4 0.44 -16.41 12.74
N LEU A 5 -0.05 -17.15 13.76
CA LEU A 5 -1.22 -16.75 14.51
C LEU A 5 -0.98 -15.46 15.30
N ALA A 6 0.17 -15.33 15.95
CA ALA A 6 0.53 -14.12 16.67
C ALA A 6 0.58 -12.89 15.74
N LEU A 7 1.20 -13.02 14.56
CA LEU A 7 1.19 -11.95 13.56
C LEU A 7 -0.22 -11.59 13.07
N LEU A 8 -1.09 -12.58 12.88
CA LEU A 8 -2.46 -12.35 12.48
C LEU A 8 -3.23 -11.56 13.56
N PHE A 9 -3.10 -11.96 14.83
CA PHE A 9 -3.73 -11.24 15.95
C PHE A 9 -3.21 -9.80 16.07
N ILE A 10 -1.90 -9.57 15.88
CA ILE A 10 -1.32 -8.23 15.87
C ILE A 10 -1.93 -7.39 14.74
N LYS A 11 -2.02 -7.93 13.52
CA LYS A 11 -2.61 -7.23 12.38
C LYS A 11 -4.07 -6.88 12.62
N ILE A 12 -4.86 -7.83 13.13
CA ILE A 12 -6.27 -7.59 13.48
C ILE A 12 -6.37 -6.51 14.57
N GLY A 13 -5.56 -6.61 15.64
CA GLY A 13 -5.53 -5.62 16.72
C GLY A 13 -5.19 -4.22 16.22
N LEU A 14 -4.21 -4.09 15.33
CA LEU A 14 -3.84 -2.82 14.71
C LEU A 14 -4.92 -2.29 13.74
N THR A 15 -5.78 -3.15 13.20
CA THR A 15 -6.88 -2.74 12.33
C THR A 15 -8.03 -2.09 13.12
N ILE A 16 -8.17 -2.38 14.42
CA ILE A 16 -9.25 -1.81 15.25
C ILE A 16 -9.21 -0.27 15.28
N PRO A 17 -8.09 0.39 15.64
CA PRO A 17 -8.02 1.85 15.63
C PRO A 17 -8.21 2.45 14.23
N VAL A 18 -7.77 1.75 13.17
CA VAL A 18 -7.99 2.19 11.79
C VAL A 18 -9.48 2.14 11.45
N THR A 19 -10.17 1.06 11.83
CA THR A 19 -11.62 0.94 11.66
C THR A 19 -12.36 2.07 12.38
N TYR A 20 -11.95 2.38 13.62
CA TYR A 20 -12.53 3.49 14.37
C TYR A 20 -12.29 4.84 13.67
N ALA A 21 -11.06 5.10 13.18
CA ALA A 21 -10.74 6.33 12.46
C ALA A 21 -11.56 6.49 11.17
N LEU A 22 -11.78 5.41 10.42
CA LEU A 22 -12.64 5.40 9.24
C LEU A 22 -14.12 5.58 9.57
N ALA A 23 -14.59 5.06 10.71
CA ALA A 23 -15.97 5.20 11.15
C ALA A 23 -16.24 6.57 11.81
N TYR A 24 -15.21 7.24 12.32
CA TYR A 24 -15.32 8.47 13.11
C TYR A 24 -16.11 9.59 12.41
N PRO A 25 -15.94 9.89 11.10
CA PRO A 25 -16.72 10.90 10.41
C PRO A 25 -18.22 10.61 10.39
N PHE A 26 -18.61 9.33 10.36
CA PHE A 26 -20.02 8.91 10.36
C PHE A 26 -20.65 8.98 11.75
N ILE A 27 -19.82 8.81 12.81
CA ILE A 27 -20.27 8.92 14.21
C ILE A 27 -20.35 10.40 14.65
N ASN A 28 -19.45 11.24 14.14
CA ASN A 28 -19.33 12.67 14.46
C ASN A 28 -19.34 13.52 13.18
N PRO A 29 -20.51 13.74 12.57
CA PRO A 29 -20.61 14.51 11.30
C PRO A 29 -20.07 15.93 11.39
N SER A 30 -20.13 16.55 12.58
CA SER A 30 -19.56 17.90 12.80
C SER A 30 -18.03 17.96 12.77
N ALA A 31 -17.35 16.83 12.93
CA ALA A 31 -15.90 16.70 12.88
C ALA A 31 -15.37 16.25 11.53
N VAL A 32 -16.24 16.18 10.50
CA VAL A 32 -15.84 15.79 9.14
C VAL A 32 -14.87 16.82 8.58
N GLY A 33 -13.65 16.38 8.31
CA GLY A 33 -12.59 17.16 7.72
C GLY A 33 -11.83 16.34 6.67
N GLY A 34 -10.89 17.00 5.98
CA GLY A 34 -10.00 16.34 5.01
C GLY A 34 -10.73 15.77 3.81
N VAL A 35 -10.22 14.67 3.28
CA VAL A 35 -10.67 14.05 2.02
C VAL A 35 -12.16 13.72 2.00
N PHE A 36 -12.76 13.34 3.12
CA PHE A 36 -14.18 13.00 3.18
C PHE A 36 -15.09 14.20 2.88
N LYS A 37 -14.76 15.38 3.40
CA LYS A 37 -15.50 16.61 3.14
C LYS A 37 -15.38 17.05 1.68
N GLU A 38 -14.21 16.90 1.11
CA GLU A 38 -13.97 17.24 -0.30
C GLU A 38 -14.73 16.30 -1.23
N VAL A 39 -14.73 14.99 -0.93
CA VAL A 39 -15.51 13.99 -1.69
C VAL A 39 -17.01 14.27 -1.58
N GLU A 40 -17.52 14.63 -0.40
CA GLU A 40 -18.93 14.98 -0.19
C GLU A 40 -19.31 16.23 -1.01
N ALA A 41 -18.45 17.22 -1.07
CA ALA A 41 -18.65 18.46 -1.85
C ALA A 41 -18.75 18.22 -3.37
N LEU A 42 -18.16 17.14 -3.90
CA LEU A 42 -18.24 16.77 -5.31
C LEU A 42 -19.62 16.24 -5.73
N GLY A 43 -20.45 15.84 -4.78
CA GLY A 43 -21.73 15.18 -5.02
C GLY A 43 -21.59 13.71 -5.41
N PHE A 44 -22.72 12.98 -5.34
CA PHE A 44 -22.75 11.52 -5.45
C PHE A 44 -22.10 10.97 -6.73
N PHE A 45 -22.45 11.52 -7.91
CA PHE A 45 -21.97 10.98 -9.17
C PHE A 45 -20.47 11.17 -9.36
N ALA A 46 -19.95 12.38 -9.09
CA ALA A 46 -18.52 12.65 -9.23
C ALA A 46 -17.70 11.85 -8.20
N SER A 47 -18.20 11.69 -6.99
CA SER A 47 -17.58 10.85 -5.96
C SER A 47 -17.52 9.38 -6.38
N ALA A 48 -18.60 8.84 -6.94
CA ALA A 48 -18.64 7.46 -7.43
C ALA A 48 -17.63 7.23 -8.57
N VAL A 49 -17.53 8.17 -9.51
CA VAL A 49 -16.53 8.10 -10.60
C VAL A 49 -15.11 8.17 -10.03
N LEU A 50 -14.84 9.08 -9.09
CA LEU A 50 -13.53 9.22 -8.45
C LEU A 50 -13.11 7.93 -7.73
N ILE A 51 -14.03 7.34 -6.97
CA ILE A 51 -13.79 6.07 -6.27
C ILE A 51 -13.51 4.95 -7.29
N ALA A 52 -14.30 4.85 -8.37
CA ALA A 52 -14.10 3.84 -9.38
C ALA A 52 -12.72 3.96 -10.07
N VAL A 53 -12.33 5.18 -10.44
CA VAL A 53 -11.00 5.48 -10.99
C VAL A 53 -9.90 5.10 -10.01
N PHE A 54 -10.05 5.46 -8.74
CA PHE A 54 -9.10 5.12 -7.69
C PHE A 54 -8.94 3.61 -7.52
N LEU A 55 -10.04 2.85 -7.53
CA LEU A 55 -10.00 1.38 -7.46
C LEU A 55 -9.28 0.76 -8.66
N VAL A 56 -9.48 1.30 -9.86
CA VAL A 56 -8.75 0.85 -11.06
C VAL A 56 -7.25 1.11 -10.91
N ILE A 57 -6.87 2.28 -10.39
CA ILE A 57 -5.46 2.62 -10.19
C ILE A 57 -4.83 1.71 -9.12
N ILE A 58 -5.51 1.42 -8.02
CA ILE A 58 -5.06 0.44 -7.00
C ILE A 58 -4.91 -0.94 -7.65
N PHE A 59 -5.88 -1.38 -8.46
CA PHE A 59 -5.78 -2.66 -9.16
C PHE A 59 -4.54 -2.75 -10.03
N MET A 60 -4.22 -1.71 -10.81
CA MET A 60 -3.02 -1.67 -11.63
C MET A 60 -1.75 -1.75 -10.78
N TYR A 61 -1.72 -1.05 -9.65
CA TYR A 61 -0.61 -1.11 -8.71
C TYR A 61 -0.43 -2.51 -8.08
N CYS A 62 -1.52 -3.13 -7.61
CA CYS A 62 -1.51 -4.50 -7.09
C CYS A 62 -1.02 -5.51 -8.14
N ARG A 63 -1.45 -5.34 -9.40
CA ARG A 63 -0.98 -6.17 -10.51
C ARG A 63 0.53 -6.05 -10.71
N ASP A 64 1.07 -4.83 -10.62
CA ASP A 64 2.51 -4.61 -10.76
C ASP A 64 3.30 -5.19 -9.57
N LEU A 65 2.79 -5.10 -8.34
CA LEU A 65 3.38 -5.78 -7.16
C LEU A 65 3.30 -7.31 -7.27
N HIS A 66 2.16 -7.84 -7.72
CA HIS A 66 2.01 -9.27 -7.99
C HIS A 66 3.04 -9.76 -9.01
N ARG A 67 3.23 -8.98 -10.10
CA ARG A 67 4.23 -9.27 -11.13
C ARG A 67 5.64 -9.26 -10.54
N SER A 68 5.99 -8.28 -9.69
CA SER A 68 7.30 -8.23 -9.02
C SER A 68 7.59 -9.53 -8.27
N LEU A 69 6.64 -9.97 -7.41
CA LEU A 69 6.80 -11.21 -6.67
C LEU A 69 6.81 -12.45 -7.56
N SER A 70 6.10 -12.43 -8.70
CA SER A 70 6.08 -13.54 -9.65
C SER A 70 7.39 -13.68 -10.41
N LEU A 71 8.08 -12.58 -10.72
CA LEU A 71 9.38 -12.55 -11.38
C LEU A 71 10.54 -12.94 -10.45
N VAL A 72 10.39 -12.71 -9.15
CA VAL A 72 11.36 -13.15 -8.13
C VAL A 72 11.34 -14.68 -8.03
N ARG A 73 12.51 -15.32 -7.93
CA ARG A 73 12.63 -16.77 -7.74
C ARG A 73 11.88 -17.25 -6.50
N PRO A 74 11.23 -18.42 -6.54
CA PRO A 74 10.47 -18.94 -5.40
C PRO A 74 11.25 -18.99 -4.09
N SER A 75 12.55 -19.31 -4.13
CA SER A 75 13.43 -19.38 -2.95
C SER A 75 13.74 -18.01 -2.33
N ALA A 76 13.65 -16.93 -3.10
CA ALA A 76 13.89 -15.56 -2.64
C ALA A 76 12.61 -14.86 -2.14
N ARG A 77 11.42 -15.40 -2.45
CA ARG A 77 10.14 -14.81 -2.04
C ARG A 77 9.94 -14.91 -0.53
N THR A 78 9.52 -13.82 0.08
CA THR A 78 9.12 -13.77 1.49
C THR A 78 7.62 -13.87 1.68
N ALA A 79 6.85 -13.68 0.60
CA ALA A 79 5.40 -13.83 0.58
C ALA A 79 4.92 -14.36 -0.78
N SER A 80 3.71 -14.92 -0.80
CA SER A 80 3.05 -15.34 -2.04
C SER A 80 2.70 -14.12 -2.91
N PRO A 81 2.83 -14.19 -4.25
CA PRO A 81 2.33 -13.13 -5.13
C PRO A 81 0.86 -12.78 -4.90
N ARG A 82 0.04 -13.76 -4.54
CA ARG A 82 -1.39 -13.55 -4.27
C ARG A 82 -1.67 -12.68 -3.04
N SER A 83 -0.73 -12.57 -2.09
CA SER A 83 -0.94 -11.79 -0.87
C SER A 83 -1.14 -10.30 -1.13
N VAL A 84 -0.69 -9.75 -2.26
CA VAL A 84 -0.86 -8.34 -2.60
C VAL A 84 -2.33 -7.93 -2.78
N TRP A 85 -3.21 -8.89 -3.10
CA TRP A 85 -4.64 -8.62 -3.27
C TRP A 85 -5.36 -8.34 -1.95
N LEU A 86 -4.71 -8.54 -0.80
CA LEU A 86 -5.21 -8.11 0.51
C LEU A 86 -5.30 -6.58 0.62
N MET A 87 -4.67 -5.82 -0.29
CA MET A 87 -4.86 -4.37 -0.43
C MET A 87 -6.32 -3.96 -0.67
N PHE A 88 -7.19 -4.86 -1.13
CA PHE A 88 -8.61 -4.59 -1.32
C PHE A 88 -9.47 -4.89 -0.08
N LEU A 89 -8.90 -5.47 0.96
CA LEU A 89 -9.65 -5.85 2.16
C LEU A 89 -9.69 -4.69 3.17
N ILE A 90 -10.58 -3.72 2.93
CA ILE A 90 -10.79 -2.57 3.82
C ILE A 90 -11.54 -3.01 5.08
N PRO A 91 -11.13 -2.57 6.27
CA PRO A 91 -10.01 -1.67 6.63
C PRO A 91 -8.67 -2.34 6.90
N TYR A 92 -8.59 -3.66 6.79
CA TYR A 92 -7.41 -4.47 7.07
C TYR A 92 -6.20 -4.08 6.19
N ASN A 93 -6.46 -3.61 4.96
CA ASN A 93 -5.42 -3.18 4.03
C ASN A 93 -4.47 -2.14 4.62
N PHE A 94 -4.95 -1.16 5.38
CA PHE A 94 -4.11 -0.09 5.96
C PHE A 94 -2.96 -0.63 6.80
N VAL A 95 -3.17 -1.77 7.45
CA VAL A 95 -2.12 -2.48 8.22
C VAL A 95 -1.36 -3.44 7.30
N GLU A 96 -2.08 -4.19 6.45
CA GLU A 96 -1.48 -5.21 5.60
C GLU A 96 -0.53 -4.61 4.56
N ASP A 97 -0.78 -3.38 4.08
CA ASP A 97 0.05 -2.70 3.10
C ASP A 97 1.50 -2.56 3.57
N PHE A 98 1.75 -2.31 4.86
CA PHE A 98 3.10 -2.29 5.43
C PHE A 98 3.80 -3.64 5.24
N PHE A 99 3.08 -4.73 5.48
CA PHE A 99 3.64 -6.09 5.34
C PHE A 99 3.84 -6.46 3.87
N ILE A 100 2.91 -6.08 2.99
CA ILE A 100 3.02 -6.30 1.54
C ILE A 100 4.26 -5.58 1.01
N ILE A 101 4.39 -4.28 1.28
CA ILE A 101 5.54 -3.47 0.85
C ILE A 101 6.86 -4.03 1.40
N TYR A 102 6.91 -4.35 2.69
CA TYR A 102 8.08 -4.95 3.31
C TYR A 102 8.46 -6.29 2.68
N ASN A 103 7.47 -7.15 2.41
CA ASN A 103 7.70 -8.45 1.79
C ASN A 103 8.18 -8.32 0.34
N VAL A 104 7.61 -7.40 -0.44
CA VAL A 104 8.08 -7.12 -1.81
C VAL A 104 9.53 -6.64 -1.78
N ALA A 105 9.83 -5.62 -0.97
CA ALA A 105 11.19 -5.09 -0.84
C ALA A 105 12.19 -6.14 -0.37
N SER A 106 11.80 -6.99 0.60
CA SER A 106 12.65 -8.06 1.12
C SER A 106 12.89 -9.16 0.09
N SER A 107 11.86 -9.51 -0.70
CA SER A 107 11.99 -10.48 -1.80
C SER A 107 12.94 -9.98 -2.89
N LEU A 108 12.79 -8.72 -3.29
CA LEU A 108 13.69 -8.08 -4.27
C LEU A 108 15.14 -8.00 -3.76
N ARG A 109 15.33 -7.70 -2.47
CA ARG A 109 16.67 -7.67 -1.86
C ARG A 109 17.33 -9.04 -1.83
N ARG A 110 16.57 -10.11 -1.56
CA ARG A 110 17.08 -11.50 -1.62
C ARG A 110 17.37 -11.91 -3.06
N GLU A 111 16.55 -11.50 -4.01
CA GLU A 111 16.78 -11.76 -5.43
C GLU A 111 18.06 -11.09 -5.92
N ALA A 112 18.32 -9.85 -5.51
CA ALA A 112 19.52 -9.10 -5.87
C ALA A 112 20.83 -9.77 -5.42
N GLN A 113 20.80 -10.63 -4.41
CA GLN A 113 21.99 -11.39 -3.98
C GLN A 113 22.48 -12.39 -5.05
N HIS A 114 21.61 -12.73 -6.00
CA HIS A 114 21.90 -13.74 -7.02
C HIS A 114 21.59 -13.26 -8.44
N ASN A 115 20.97 -12.09 -8.60
CA ASN A 115 20.62 -11.50 -9.88
C ASN A 115 21.31 -10.14 -10.04
N THR A 116 22.37 -10.13 -10.83
CA THR A 116 23.21 -8.94 -11.05
C THR A 116 22.47 -7.80 -11.74
N ALA A 117 21.37 -8.07 -12.45
CA ALA A 117 20.52 -7.04 -13.06
C ALA A 117 19.93 -6.07 -12.04
N LEU A 118 19.78 -6.51 -10.78
CA LEU A 118 19.28 -5.68 -9.68
C LEU A 118 20.35 -4.86 -8.95
N ASN A 119 21.64 -5.01 -9.28
CA ASN A 119 22.74 -4.32 -8.61
C ASN A 119 22.70 -2.79 -8.75
N SER A 120 22.00 -2.28 -9.78
CA SER A 120 21.79 -0.84 -9.98
C SER A 120 20.85 -0.20 -8.93
N PHE A 121 20.07 -1.01 -8.20
CA PHE A 121 19.12 -0.54 -7.21
C PHE A 121 19.73 -0.55 -5.81
N LYS A 122 19.98 0.66 -5.26
CA LYS A 122 20.53 0.81 -3.89
C LYS A 122 19.49 0.62 -2.78
N SER A 123 18.23 0.99 -3.06
CA SER A 123 17.09 0.77 -2.17
C SER A 123 16.00 0.03 -2.94
N PHE A 124 15.28 -0.84 -2.25
CA PHE A 124 14.21 -1.65 -2.86
C PHE A 124 12.84 -1.02 -2.61
N GLY A 125 12.74 0.31 -2.69
CA GLY A 125 11.48 1.04 -2.54
C GLY A 125 10.93 1.08 -1.11
N THR A 126 11.68 0.58 -0.12
CA THR A 126 11.22 0.46 1.27
C THR A 126 10.79 1.82 1.84
N VAL A 127 11.61 2.86 1.66
CA VAL A 127 11.34 4.18 2.25
C VAL A 127 10.09 4.82 1.65
N SER A 128 9.99 4.86 0.31
CA SER A 128 8.81 5.46 -0.36
C SER A 128 7.54 4.65 -0.11
N GLY A 129 7.63 3.32 -0.10
CA GLY A 129 6.49 2.45 0.13
C GLY A 129 5.98 2.50 1.58
N LEU A 130 6.86 2.35 2.57
CA LEU A 130 6.47 2.46 3.99
C LEU A 130 6.06 3.89 4.35
N GLY A 131 6.71 4.92 3.76
CA GLY A 131 6.32 6.31 3.92
C GLY A 131 4.91 6.57 3.40
N TRP A 132 4.56 6.02 2.23
CA TRP A 132 3.19 6.03 1.72
C TRP A 132 2.19 5.38 2.69
N CYS A 133 2.47 4.16 3.16
CA CYS A 133 1.61 3.47 4.12
C CYS A 133 1.41 4.30 5.41
N ALA A 134 2.47 4.91 5.95
CA ALA A 134 2.39 5.77 7.12
C ALA A 134 1.54 7.02 6.84
N ALA A 135 1.76 7.67 5.69
CA ALA A 135 0.99 8.84 5.30
C ALA A 135 -0.51 8.52 5.14
N GLN A 136 -0.87 7.34 4.62
CA GLN A 136 -2.26 6.87 4.57
C GLN A 136 -2.90 6.75 5.96
N ILE A 137 -2.19 6.18 6.95
CA ILE A 137 -2.71 6.09 8.32
C ILE A 137 -2.92 7.49 8.91
N VAL A 138 -1.93 8.38 8.76
CA VAL A 138 -2.01 9.74 9.28
C VAL A 138 -3.13 10.54 8.59
N SER A 139 -3.41 10.28 7.31
CA SER A 139 -4.47 10.95 6.56
C SER A 139 -5.89 10.67 7.08
N LEU A 140 -6.06 9.64 7.93
CA LEU A 140 -7.34 9.35 8.59
C LEU A 140 -7.64 10.29 9.78
N LEU A 141 -6.66 11.08 10.24
CA LEU A 141 -6.87 12.03 11.32
C LEU A 141 -7.75 13.20 10.83
N PRO A 142 -8.76 13.63 11.63
CA PRO A 142 -9.74 14.66 11.23
C PRO A 142 -9.20 16.09 11.32
N HIS A 143 -7.91 16.32 11.15
CA HIS A 143 -7.25 17.61 11.28
C HIS A 143 -6.43 17.96 10.03
N GLU A 144 -5.91 19.19 9.97
CA GLU A 144 -5.05 19.66 8.88
C GLU A 144 -3.86 18.73 8.63
N ILE A 145 -3.31 18.12 9.69
CA ILE A 145 -2.25 17.11 9.60
C ILE A 145 -2.68 15.94 8.72
N GLY A 146 -3.93 15.48 8.86
CA GLY A 146 -4.50 14.42 8.03
C GLY A 146 -4.58 14.83 6.56
N ALA A 147 -5.03 16.05 6.27
CA ALA A 147 -5.10 16.57 4.90
C ALA A 147 -3.70 16.66 4.27
N VAL A 148 -2.72 17.22 4.97
CA VAL A 148 -1.33 17.30 4.52
C VAL A 148 -0.76 15.90 4.27
N ALA A 149 -0.99 14.96 5.18
CA ALA A 149 -0.53 13.57 5.03
C ALA A 149 -1.17 12.88 3.82
N GLY A 150 -2.46 13.12 3.56
CA GLY A 150 -3.16 12.61 2.38
C GLY A 150 -2.55 13.13 1.07
N VAL A 151 -2.23 14.42 1.01
CA VAL A 151 -1.53 15.02 -0.15
C VAL A 151 -0.14 14.41 -0.32
N LEU A 152 0.62 14.21 0.76
CA LEU A 152 1.95 13.60 0.72
C LEU A 152 1.93 12.12 0.36
N ALA A 153 0.86 11.40 0.67
CA ALA A 153 0.72 10.00 0.33
C ALA A 153 0.79 9.75 -1.19
N LEU A 154 0.17 10.63 -2.00
CA LEU A 154 0.10 10.46 -3.45
C LEU A 154 1.49 10.47 -4.13
N PRO A 155 2.38 11.46 -3.92
CA PRO A 155 3.71 11.44 -4.52
C PRO A 155 4.57 10.28 -3.99
N LEU A 156 4.48 9.92 -2.70
CA LEU A 156 5.20 8.76 -2.17
C LEU A 156 4.77 7.46 -2.85
N TRP A 157 3.46 7.29 -3.08
CA TRP A 157 2.91 6.16 -3.82
C TRP A 157 3.37 6.16 -5.27
N ALA A 158 3.30 7.29 -5.97
CA ALA A 158 3.74 7.42 -7.35
C ALA A 158 5.25 7.09 -7.51
N ILE A 159 6.09 7.57 -6.59
CA ILE A 159 7.53 7.27 -6.55
C ILE A 159 7.75 5.76 -6.36
N HIS A 160 7.04 5.16 -5.39
CA HIS A 160 7.14 3.74 -5.13
C HIS A 160 6.65 2.91 -6.31
N TRP A 161 5.51 3.24 -6.92
CA TRP A 161 4.98 2.53 -8.07
C TRP A 161 5.89 2.63 -9.28
N ARG A 162 6.44 3.82 -9.56
CA ARG A 162 7.45 4.01 -10.61
C ARG A 162 8.67 3.12 -10.39
N PHE A 163 9.14 3.01 -9.15
CA PHE A 163 10.23 2.10 -8.77
C PHE A 163 9.84 0.64 -9.11
N ILE A 164 8.67 0.16 -8.67
CA ILE A 164 8.18 -1.20 -8.91
C ILE A 164 8.13 -1.52 -10.41
N ARG A 165 7.63 -0.60 -11.23
CA ARG A 165 7.58 -0.78 -12.69
C ARG A 165 8.97 -0.89 -13.32
N ARG A 166 9.93 -0.09 -12.85
CA ARG A 166 11.32 -0.16 -13.33
C ARG A 166 11.97 -1.49 -12.97
N VAL A 167 11.78 -1.96 -11.74
CA VAL A 167 12.27 -3.28 -11.31
C VAL A 167 11.65 -4.41 -12.13
N ASN A 168 10.34 -4.34 -12.38
CA ASN A 168 9.65 -5.33 -13.20
C ASN A 168 10.18 -5.38 -14.64
N ALA A 169 10.53 -4.25 -15.24
CA ALA A 169 11.13 -4.20 -16.56
C ALA A 169 12.49 -4.91 -16.55
N VAL A 170 13.37 -4.55 -15.62
CA VAL A 170 14.70 -5.17 -15.49
C VAL A 170 14.63 -6.68 -15.23
N LEU A 171 13.72 -7.11 -14.34
CA LEU A 171 13.55 -8.55 -14.05
C LEU A 171 12.98 -9.33 -15.24
N ALA A 172 12.10 -8.71 -16.02
CA ALA A 172 11.50 -9.35 -17.20
C ALA A 172 12.50 -9.49 -18.37
N GLU A 173 13.49 -8.59 -18.47
CA GLU A 173 14.58 -8.66 -19.47
C GLU A 173 15.64 -9.70 -19.08
N ALA A 174 15.76 -10.01 -17.79
CA ALA A 174 16.74 -10.95 -17.26
C ALA A 174 16.22 -12.40 -17.09
N ALA A 175 14.91 -12.63 -17.34
CA ALA A 175 14.25 -13.93 -17.20
C ALA A 175 14.30 -14.74 -18.50
#